data_4e978a3c428d396d3e3b6ddfa328c26d
#
_entry.id   4e978a3c428d396d3e3b6ddfa328c26d
#
_cell.length_a   1.000
_cell.length_b   1.000
_cell.length_c   1.000
_cell.angle_alpha   90.00
_cell.angle_beta   90.00
_cell.angle_gamma   90.00
#
_symmetry.space_group_name_H-M   'P 1'
#
loop_
_entity.id
_entity.type
_entity.pdbx_description
1 polymer ?
#
loop_
_entity_poly.entity_id
_entity_poly.type
_entity_poly.pdbx_seq_one_letter_code
_entity_poly.pdbx_strand_id
1 'polypeptide(L)'
;MNKKYKIILSISLLINVIGITIAAVVFFKVGGMNYFSKDEVAYNKNPYYVERTNLFDGVKINGDDTVFVGDSITQRGLWDELFPDSKVINRGINSDTTEGVLNRMDDIVKAKPKKVFLMIGINDLYANKSVNDVISNHKKILEQIKAGSPDTKVYVQSVLPLNYEMYFAKDKIKNETIKELNGKLKDLSSYLNYTFINLYPSFEKNGQLDKKLSYDGIHLSGVGYNVWKDEINQFIKE
;
A
#
# COMPACT_ATOMS: atom_id res chain seq x y z
N MET A 1 52.57 21.44 -23.79
CA MET A 1 51.44 20.56 -24.11
C MET A 1 51.07 20.76 -25.57
N ASN A 2 51.04 19.68 -26.35
CA ASN A 2 50.79 19.71 -27.79
C ASN A 2 49.33 20.21 -28.06
N LYS A 3 49.16 20.99 -29.15
CA LYS A 3 47.85 21.58 -29.56
C LYS A 3 46.73 20.53 -29.62
N LYS A 4 47.05 19.32 -30.07
CA LYS A 4 46.13 18.18 -30.13
C LYS A 4 45.61 17.76 -28.73
N TYR A 5 46.46 17.71 -27.71
CA TYR A 5 46.06 17.40 -26.34
C TYR A 5 45.18 18.48 -25.70
N LYS A 6 45.44 19.76 -26.02
CA LYS A 6 44.60 20.87 -25.55
C LYS A 6 43.19 20.77 -26.12
N ILE A 7 43.03 20.41 -27.40
CA ILE A 7 41.72 20.22 -28.03
C ILE A 7 40.97 19.05 -27.42
N ILE A 8 41.63 17.90 -27.22
CA ILE A 8 41.01 16.71 -26.60
C ILE A 8 40.54 17.03 -25.18
N LEU A 9 41.38 17.72 -24.38
CA LEU A 9 41.04 18.13 -23.03
C LEU A 9 39.84 19.10 -23.02
N SER A 10 39.78 20.06 -23.93
CA SER A 10 38.64 20.99 -24.05
C SER A 10 37.33 20.29 -24.41
N ILE A 11 37.37 19.31 -25.33
CA ILE A 11 36.22 18.52 -25.73
C ILE A 11 35.73 17.66 -24.55
N SER A 12 36.67 16.99 -23.87
CA SER A 12 36.34 16.19 -22.67
C SER A 12 35.71 17.05 -21.58
N LEU A 13 36.24 18.25 -21.32
CA LEU A 13 35.68 19.18 -20.35
C LEU A 13 34.26 19.62 -20.74
N LEU A 14 34.03 19.93 -22.01
CA LEU A 14 32.71 20.31 -22.52
C LEU A 14 31.68 19.19 -22.34
N ILE A 15 32.06 17.94 -22.67
CA ILE A 15 31.19 16.77 -22.52
C ILE A 15 30.82 16.58 -21.03
N ASN A 16 31.80 16.72 -20.13
CA ASN A 16 31.52 16.60 -18.66
C ASN A 16 30.60 17.71 -18.17
N VAL A 17 30.78 18.95 -18.61
CA VAL A 17 29.89 20.07 -18.26
C VAL A 17 28.46 19.80 -18.73
N ILE A 18 28.32 19.34 -19.99
CA ILE A 18 27.01 18.98 -20.54
C ILE A 18 26.37 17.84 -19.71
N GLY A 19 27.13 16.79 -19.40
CA GLY A 19 26.66 15.66 -18.60
C GLY A 19 26.19 16.08 -17.19
N ILE A 20 26.98 16.93 -16.51
CA ILE A 20 26.62 17.47 -15.18
C ILE A 20 25.35 18.34 -15.29
N THR A 21 25.25 19.17 -16.34
CA THR A 21 24.08 20.03 -16.55
C THR A 21 22.81 19.18 -16.76
N ILE A 22 22.89 18.15 -17.60
CA ILE A 22 21.77 17.23 -17.82
C ILE A 22 21.39 16.52 -16.52
N ALA A 23 22.36 16.00 -15.78
CA ALA A 23 22.14 15.34 -14.50
C ALA A 23 21.48 16.29 -13.49
N ALA A 24 21.92 17.55 -13.42
CA ALA A 24 21.32 18.56 -12.56
C ALA A 24 19.87 18.88 -12.98
N VAL A 25 19.60 19.05 -14.27
CA VAL A 25 18.24 19.30 -14.78
C VAL A 25 17.31 18.12 -14.46
N VAL A 26 17.77 16.88 -14.68
CA VAL A 26 17.02 15.68 -14.32
C VAL A 26 16.79 15.63 -12.80
N PHE A 27 17.81 15.85 -12.00
CA PHE A 27 17.74 15.89 -10.55
C PHE A 27 16.66 16.87 -10.07
N PHE A 28 16.67 18.12 -10.56
CA PHE A 28 15.66 19.12 -10.17
C PHE A 28 14.26 18.81 -10.71
N LYS A 29 14.15 18.22 -11.92
CA LYS A 29 12.84 17.79 -12.45
C LYS A 29 12.19 16.64 -11.66
N VAL A 30 13.01 15.77 -11.07
CA VAL A 30 12.53 14.63 -10.27
C VAL A 30 12.24 15.04 -8.80
N GLY A 31 12.46 16.32 -8.45
CA GLY A 31 12.18 16.83 -7.09
C GLY A 31 13.42 17.21 -6.30
N GLY A 32 14.63 17.11 -6.89
CA GLY A 32 15.89 17.53 -6.26
C GLY A 32 16.16 16.80 -4.96
N MET A 33 16.64 17.53 -3.96
CA MET A 33 16.89 17.01 -2.61
C MET A 33 15.60 16.46 -1.96
N ASN A 34 14.43 16.99 -2.31
CA ASN A 34 13.14 16.52 -1.77
C ASN A 34 12.79 15.10 -2.23
N TYR A 35 13.34 14.63 -3.35
CA TYR A 35 13.22 13.22 -3.75
C TYR A 35 13.94 12.28 -2.78
N PHE A 36 15.00 12.76 -2.15
CA PHE A 36 15.81 12.01 -1.18
C PHE A 36 15.50 12.44 0.26
N SER A 37 14.78 13.56 0.47
CA SER A 37 14.34 13.96 1.80
C SER A 37 13.25 13.00 2.25
N LYS A 38 13.39 12.52 3.48
CA LYS A 38 12.41 11.65 4.17
C LYS A 38 11.17 12.42 4.63
N ASP A 39 10.96 13.64 4.15
CA ASP A 39 9.76 14.40 4.47
C ASP A 39 8.59 13.67 3.82
N GLU A 40 7.78 13.04 4.64
CA GLU A 40 6.49 12.49 4.27
C GLU A 40 5.76 13.53 3.42
N VAL A 41 5.67 13.27 2.13
CA VAL A 41 4.74 14.05 1.30
C VAL A 41 3.37 13.74 1.87
N ALA A 42 2.77 14.72 2.54
CA ALA A 42 1.43 14.57 3.07
C ALA A 42 0.58 13.96 1.94
N TYR A 43 -0.21 12.91 2.25
CA TYR A 43 -0.99 12.14 1.25
C TYR A 43 -1.71 13.05 0.25
N ASN A 44 -2.23 14.20 0.70
CA ASN A 44 -2.93 15.21 -0.12
C ASN A 44 -2.00 15.99 -1.09
N LYS A 45 -0.69 15.86 -0.98
CA LYS A 45 0.32 16.44 -1.88
C LYS A 45 0.90 15.40 -2.86
N ASN A 46 0.56 14.12 -2.69
CA ASN A 46 0.92 13.08 -3.64
C ASN A 46 0.00 13.15 -4.87
N PRO A 47 0.49 13.55 -6.07
CA PRO A 47 -0.36 13.70 -7.25
C PRO A 47 -1.10 12.42 -7.62
N TYR A 48 -0.47 11.26 -7.44
CA TYR A 48 -1.09 9.97 -7.73
C TYR A 48 -2.24 9.65 -6.77
N TYR A 49 -2.10 9.98 -5.49
CA TYR A 49 -3.19 9.82 -4.52
C TYR A 49 -4.39 10.69 -4.91
N VAL A 50 -4.14 11.97 -5.24
CA VAL A 50 -5.19 12.92 -5.66
C VAL A 50 -5.88 12.45 -6.94
N GLU A 51 -5.11 11.98 -7.94
CA GLU A 51 -5.65 11.41 -9.17
C GLU A 51 -6.56 10.21 -8.87
N ARG A 52 -6.10 9.28 -8.03
CA ARG A 52 -6.87 8.06 -7.70
C ARG A 52 -8.14 8.37 -6.93
N THR A 53 -8.12 9.30 -5.97
CA THR A 53 -9.33 9.71 -5.24
C THR A 53 -10.33 10.37 -6.18
N ASN A 54 -9.91 11.25 -7.09
CA ASN A 54 -10.78 11.84 -8.10
C ASN A 54 -11.42 10.80 -9.04
N LEU A 55 -10.67 9.75 -9.43
CA LEU A 55 -11.25 8.64 -10.20
C LEU A 55 -12.31 7.88 -9.40
N PHE A 56 -12.10 7.73 -8.09
CA PHE A 56 -13.07 7.08 -7.21
C PHE A 56 -14.38 7.86 -7.10
N ASP A 57 -14.34 9.20 -7.14
CA ASP A 57 -15.52 10.06 -7.12
C ASP A 57 -16.45 9.78 -8.32
N GLY A 58 -15.88 9.38 -9.44
CA GLY A 58 -16.61 8.99 -10.66
C GLY A 58 -17.27 7.60 -10.60
N VAL A 59 -16.94 6.77 -9.61
CA VAL A 59 -17.40 5.37 -9.52
C VAL A 59 -18.15 5.17 -8.20
N LYS A 60 -19.49 5.08 -8.28
CA LYS A 60 -20.33 4.90 -7.09
C LYS A 60 -20.11 3.54 -6.44
N ILE A 61 -20.11 3.54 -5.12
CA ILE A 61 -20.26 2.35 -4.28
C ILE A 61 -21.74 2.22 -3.92
N ASN A 62 -22.28 1.01 -3.99
CA ASN A 62 -23.66 0.70 -3.64
C ASN A 62 -23.71 -0.15 -2.35
N GLY A 63 -24.88 -0.22 -1.75
CA GLY A 63 -25.07 -0.94 -0.48
C GLY A 63 -24.87 -2.46 -0.57
N ASP A 64 -24.86 -3.06 -1.74
CA ASP A 64 -24.61 -4.49 -1.97
C ASP A 64 -23.17 -4.81 -2.39
N ASP A 65 -22.33 -3.79 -2.54
CA ASP A 65 -20.94 -3.96 -2.97
C ASP A 65 -20.05 -4.48 -1.84
N THR A 66 -19.01 -5.19 -2.25
CA THR A 66 -17.86 -5.57 -1.42
C THR A 66 -16.68 -4.68 -1.79
N VAL A 67 -16.17 -3.90 -0.84
CA VAL A 67 -15.12 -2.91 -1.10
C VAL A 67 -13.79 -3.38 -0.53
N PHE A 68 -12.76 -3.44 -1.37
CA PHE A 68 -11.38 -3.69 -0.95
C PHE A 68 -10.66 -2.35 -0.75
N VAL A 69 -10.19 -2.09 0.47
CA VAL A 69 -9.51 -0.86 0.87
C VAL A 69 -8.08 -1.19 1.29
N GLY A 70 -7.12 -0.45 0.76
CA GLY A 70 -5.71 -0.67 1.08
C GLY A 70 -4.75 0.10 0.19
N ASP A 71 -3.53 -0.39 0.12
CA ASP A 71 -2.42 0.20 -0.62
C ASP A 71 -2.19 -0.43 -2.01
N SER A 72 -0.92 -0.46 -2.46
CA SER A 72 -0.52 -1.05 -3.75
C SER A 72 -0.84 -2.53 -3.86
N ILE A 73 -0.76 -3.29 -2.77
CA ILE A 73 -1.03 -4.72 -2.78
C ILE A 73 -2.53 -4.95 -3.04
N THR A 74 -3.39 -4.13 -2.44
CA THR A 74 -4.83 -4.13 -2.74
C THR A 74 -5.12 -3.62 -4.14
N GLN A 75 -4.48 -2.52 -4.56
CA GLN A 75 -4.73 -1.89 -5.86
C GLN A 75 -4.45 -2.82 -7.04
N ARG A 76 -3.39 -3.64 -6.95
CA ARG A 76 -2.94 -4.53 -8.05
C ARG A 76 -3.77 -5.80 -8.19
N GLY A 77 -4.65 -6.12 -7.24
CA GLY A 77 -5.55 -7.26 -7.33
C GLY A 77 -6.64 -7.02 -8.38
N LEU A 78 -6.85 -8.00 -9.25
CA LEU A 78 -7.93 -8.04 -10.21
C LEU A 78 -9.16 -8.64 -9.54
N TRP A 79 -9.71 -7.93 -8.54
CA TRP A 79 -10.71 -8.48 -7.62
C TRP A 79 -12.02 -8.88 -8.28
N ASP A 80 -12.46 -8.14 -9.27
CA ASP A 80 -13.64 -8.42 -10.09
C ASP A 80 -13.47 -9.68 -10.95
N GLU A 81 -12.27 -9.91 -11.48
CA GLU A 81 -11.94 -11.14 -12.20
C GLU A 81 -11.75 -12.34 -11.25
N LEU A 82 -11.19 -12.10 -10.06
CA LEU A 82 -11.01 -13.14 -9.04
C LEU A 82 -12.34 -13.58 -8.41
N PHE A 83 -13.35 -12.69 -8.34
CA PHE A 83 -14.67 -12.93 -7.77
C PHE A 83 -15.78 -12.51 -8.73
N PRO A 84 -15.90 -13.15 -9.92
CA PRO A 84 -16.81 -12.71 -10.98
C PRO A 84 -18.30 -12.77 -10.59
N ASP A 85 -18.64 -13.59 -9.61
CA ASP A 85 -20.01 -13.73 -9.10
C ASP A 85 -20.35 -12.75 -7.97
N SER A 86 -19.45 -11.82 -7.66
CA SER A 86 -19.60 -10.85 -6.57
C SER A 86 -19.38 -9.43 -7.07
N LYS A 87 -20.16 -8.49 -6.55
CA LYS A 87 -19.96 -7.07 -6.83
C LYS A 87 -18.79 -6.55 -6.01
N VAL A 88 -17.61 -6.53 -6.58
CA VAL A 88 -16.38 -6.13 -5.92
C VAL A 88 -15.87 -4.80 -6.47
N ILE A 89 -15.50 -3.89 -5.57
CA ILE A 89 -14.92 -2.58 -5.90
C ILE A 89 -13.53 -2.47 -5.26
N ASN A 90 -12.55 -2.18 -6.10
CA ASN A 90 -11.18 -1.93 -5.66
C ASN A 90 -10.97 -0.46 -5.29
N ARG A 91 -10.64 -0.20 -4.05
CA ARG A 91 -10.28 1.10 -3.47
C ARG A 91 -8.86 1.09 -2.91
N GLY A 92 -7.96 0.32 -3.52
CA GLY A 92 -6.52 0.37 -3.25
C GLY A 92 -5.86 1.57 -3.92
N ILE A 93 -4.86 2.18 -3.26
CA ILE A 93 -4.03 3.25 -3.82
C ILE A 93 -2.56 2.93 -3.55
N ASN A 94 -1.73 2.95 -4.60
CA ASN A 94 -0.29 2.70 -4.47
C ASN A 94 0.36 3.67 -3.48
N SER A 95 1.19 3.14 -2.58
CA SER A 95 1.88 3.88 -1.52
C SER A 95 0.96 4.53 -0.48
N ASP A 96 -0.32 4.14 -0.41
CA ASP A 96 -1.24 4.67 0.59
C ASP A 96 -0.85 4.22 2.01
N THR A 97 -1.20 5.05 2.98
CA THR A 97 -0.97 4.85 4.41
C THR A 97 -2.29 4.78 5.16
N THR A 98 -2.25 4.41 6.43
CA THR A 98 -3.44 4.46 7.29
C THR A 98 -4.03 5.86 7.39
N GLU A 99 -3.22 6.92 7.34
CA GLU A 99 -3.68 8.31 7.31
C GLU A 99 -4.41 8.63 6.00
N GLY A 100 -3.85 8.21 4.84
CA GLY A 100 -4.48 8.40 3.54
C GLY A 100 -5.81 7.65 3.43
N VAL A 101 -5.88 6.40 3.92
CA VAL A 101 -7.15 5.66 3.99
C VAL A 101 -8.15 6.39 4.87
N LEU A 102 -7.76 6.84 6.07
CA LEU A 102 -8.64 7.56 7.00
C LEU A 102 -9.26 8.80 6.32
N ASN A 103 -8.46 9.54 5.55
CA ASN A 103 -8.89 10.77 4.87
C ASN A 103 -9.94 10.52 3.76
N ARG A 104 -10.01 9.31 3.19
CA ARG A 104 -10.95 8.97 2.10
C ARG A 104 -12.07 8.00 2.52
N MET A 105 -12.21 7.73 3.82
CA MET A 105 -13.24 6.80 4.31
C MET A 105 -14.66 7.35 4.23
N ASP A 106 -14.85 8.67 4.20
CA ASP A 106 -16.17 9.30 4.23
C ASP A 106 -17.11 8.79 3.13
N ASP A 107 -16.62 8.66 1.90
CA ASP A 107 -17.45 8.22 0.78
C ASP A 107 -17.79 6.74 0.86
N ILE A 108 -16.86 5.91 1.35
CA ILE A 108 -17.10 4.50 1.62
C ILE A 108 -18.16 4.34 2.70
N VAL A 109 -18.03 5.09 3.80
CA VAL A 109 -18.96 5.05 4.94
C VAL A 109 -20.36 5.54 4.54
N LYS A 110 -20.44 6.64 3.77
CA LYS A 110 -21.72 7.17 3.25
C LYS A 110 -22.44 6.20 2.31
N ALA A 111 -21.69 5.44 1.53
CA ALA A 111 -22.23 4.46 0.60
C ALA A 111 -22.81 3.21 1.28
N LYS A 112 -22.43 2.95 2.53
CA LYS A 112 -22.88 1.82 3.36
C LYS A 112 -22.75 0.47 2.62
N PRO A 113 -21.54 0.08 2.15
CA PRO A 113 -21.37 -1.15 1.41
C PRO A 113 -21.70 -2.37 2.28
N LYS A 114 -22.03 -3.49 1.63
CA LYS A 114 -22.29 -4.75 2.33
C LYS A 114 -21.06 -5.21 3.12
N LYS A 115 -19.86 -5.08 2.52
CA LYS A 115 -18.60 -5.56 3.10
C LYS A 115 -17.45 -4.60 2.83
N VAL A 116 -16.52 -4.51 3.78
CA VAL A 116 -15.23 -3.85 3.63
C VAL A 116 -14.12 -4.82 4.01
N PHE A 117 -13.18 -5.06 3.10
CA PHE A 117 -11.92 -5.77 3.35
C PHE A 117 -10.80 -4.73 3.44
N LEU A 118 -10.18 -4.60 4.62
CA LEU A 118 -9.16 -3.59 4.90
C LEU A 118 -7.81 -4.24 5.12
N MET A 119 -6.82 -3.91 4.28
CA MET A 119 -5.41 -4.25 4.49
C MET A 119 -4.54 -3.04 4.20
N ILE A 120 -3.93 -2.47 5.24
CA ILE A 120 -3.10 -1.26 5.18
C ILE A 120 -2.09 -1.25 6.34
N GLY A 121 -0.96 -0.57 6.19
CA GLY A 121 0.01 -0.32 7.26
C GLY A 121 1.45 -0.57 6.90
N ILE A 122 1.75 -1.28 5.80
CA ILE A 122 3.14 -1.54 5.41
C ILE A 122 3.90 -0.26 5.04
N ASN A 123 3.22 0.69 4.37
CA ASN A 123 3.82 1.97 4.00
C ASN A 123 4.01 2.89 5.20
N ASP A 124 3.16 2.81 6.21
CA ASP A 124 3.35 3.50 7.49
C ASP A 124 4.65 3.03 8.16
N LEU A 125 4.85 1.70 8.26
CA LEU A 125 6.09 1.14 8.79
C LEU A 125 7.31 1.53 7.94
N TYR A 126 7.16 1.56 6.61
CA TYR A 126 8.22 2.02 5.70
C TYR A 126 8.59 3.48 5.95
N ALA A 127 7.61 4.33 6.27
CA ALA A 127 7.79 5.72 6.67
C ALA A 127 8.27 5.90 8.12
N ASN A 128 8.62 4.82 8.82
CA ASN A 128 9.07 4.78 10.22
C ASN A 128 8.00 5.25 11.23
N LYS A 129 6.71 5.13 10.92
CA LYS A 129 5.65 5.29 11.91
C LYS A 129 5.73 4.15 12.94
N SER A 130 5.43 4.47 14.17
CA SER A 130 5.35 3.42 15.20
C SER A 130 4.13 2.52 14.99
N VAL A 131 4.21 1.28 15.45
CA VAL A 131 3.06 0.36 15.44
C VAL A 131 1.85 0.98 16.15
N ASN A 132 2.07 1.75 17.22
CA ASN A 132 1.00 2.42 17.95
C ASN A 132 0.31 3.51 17.10
N ASP A 133 1.05 4.27 16.29
CA ASP A 133 0.48 5.27 15.39
C ASP A 133 -0.40 4.61 14.33
N VAL A 134 0.09 3.50 13.73
CA VAL A 134 -0.66 2.70 12.77
C VAL A 134 -1.96 2.17 13.38
N ILE A 135 -1.91 1.60 14.58
CA ILE A 135 -3.09 1.11 15.31
C ILE A 135 -4.05 2.23 15.67
N SER A 136 -3.54 3.40 16.06
CA SER A 136 -4.38 4.57 16.35
C SER A 136 -5.20 4.99 15.12
N ASN A 137 -4.60 5.00 13.94
CA ASN A 137 -5.30 5.31 12.70
C ASN A 137 -6.30 4.21 12.31
N HIS A 138 -5.91 2.94 12.42
CA HIS A 138 -6.85 1.82 12.23
C HIS A 138 -8.07 1.93 13.14
N LYS A 139 -7.87 2.28 14.41
CA LYS A 139 -8.98 2.49 15.35
C LYS A 139 -9.94 3.55 14.85
N LYS A 140 -9.43 4.72 14.41
CA LYS A 140 -10.27 5.80 13.86
C LYS A 140 -11.04 5.35 12.61
N ILE A 141 -10.39 4.64 11.68
CA ILE A 141 -11.02 4.09 10.47
C ILE A 141 -12.19 3.17 10.85
N LEU A 142 -11.95 2.23 11.75
CA LEU A 142 -12.93 1.23 12.17
C LEU A 142 -14.08 1.86 12.97
N GLU A 143 -13.80 2.82 13.84
CA GLU A 143 -14.80 3.59 14.58
C GLU A 143 -15.65 4.45 13.64
N GLN A 144 -15.07 5.05 12.61
CA GLN A 144 -15.80 5.80 11.58
C GLN A 144 -16.78 4.91 10.81
N ILE A 145 -16.36 3.70 10.42
CA ILE A 145 -17.26 2.72 9.79
C ILE A 145 -18.37 2.33 10.78
N LYS A 146 -18.03 2.04 12.02
CA LYS A 146 -19.00 1.64 13.05
C LYS A 146 -20.08 2.70 13.29
N ALA A 147 -19.67 3.97 13.28
CA ALA A 147 -20.60 5.09 13.51
C ALA A 147 -21.48 5.41 12.30
N GLY A 148 -20.93 5.37 11.09
CA GLY A 148 -21.63 5.83 9.88
C GLY A 148 -22.24 4.70 9.03
N SER A 149 -21.77 3.47 9.20
CA SER A 149 -22.21 2.28 8.45
C SER A 149 -22.22 1.03 9.33
N PRO A 150 -23.05 0.98 10.39
CA PRO A 150 -23.00 -0.05 11.42
C PRO A 150 -23.33 -1.47 10.90
N ASP A 151 -24.06 -1.58 9.80
CA ASP A 151 -24.45 -2.85 9.19
C ASP A 151 -23.39 -3.40 8.24
N THR A 152 -22.36 -2.62 7.90
CA THR A 152 -21.25 -3.07 7.06
C THR A 152 -20.43 -4.14 7.78
N LYS A 153 -20.29 -5.31 7.17
CA LYS A 153 -19.37 -6.34 7.67
C LYS A 153 -17.93 -5.91 7.36
N VAL A 154 -17.10 -5.80 8.39
CA VAL A 154 -15.70 -5.40 8.22
C VAL A 154 -14.76 -6.58 8.48
N TYR A 155 -13.88 -6.82 7.52
CA TYR A 155 -12.82 -7.82 7.57
C TYR A 155 -11.47 -7.12 7.59
N VAL A 156 -10.87 -7.05 8.76
CA VAL A 156 -9.51 -6.52 8.93
C VAL A 156 -8.52 -7.62 8.60
N GLN A 157 -7.66 -7.38 7.63
CA GLN A 157 -6.69 -8.37 7.16
C GLN A 157 -5.31 -8.06 7.72
N SER A 158 -4.56 -9.11 8.05
CA SER A 158 -3.16 -8.95 8.47
C SER A 158 -2.31 -8.37 7.35
N VAL A 159 -1.35 -7.54 7.70
CA VAL A 159 -0.26 -7.10 6.81
C VAL A 159 0.62 -8.31 6.49
N LEU A 160 1.03 -8.45 5.22
CA LEU A 160 1.80 -9.58 4.72
C LEU A 160 3.29 -9.47 5.11
N PRO A 161 4.03 -10.60 5.17
CA PRO A 161 5.47 -10.57 5.39
C PRO A 161 6.22 -9.94 4.21
N LEU A 162 7.49 -9.59 4.44
CA LEU A 162 8.44 -9.16 3.41
C LEU A 162 9.45 -10.28 3.13
N ASN A 163 9.97 -10.31 1.90
CA ASN A 163 11.13 -11.12 1.54
C ASN A 163 12.37 -10.22 1.42
N TYR A 164 13.31 -10.35 2.35
CA TYR A 164 14.50 -9.50 2.43
C TYR A 164 15.55 -9.76 1.35
N GLU A 165 15.49 -10.92 0.69
CA GLU A 165 16.40 -11.20 -0.41
C GLU A 165 15.97 -10.55 -1.73
N MET A 166 14.66 -10.27 -1.85
CA MET A 166 14.06 -9.67 -3.05
C MET A 166 13.76 -8.19 -2.86
N TYR A 167 13.40 -7.75 -1.65
CA TYR A 167 12.97 -6.39 -1.38
C TYR A 167 14.15 -5.46 -1.17
N PHE A 168 14.25 -4.41 -1.99
CA PHE A 168 15.37 -3.47 -2.00
C PHE A 168 15.52 -2.65 -0.69
N ALA A 169 14.44 -2.46 0.06
CA ALA A 169 14.43 -1.71 1.32
C ALA A 169 14.40 -2.61 2.58
N LYS A 170 15.05 -3.75 2.51
CA LYS A 170 15.08 -4.80 3.53
C LYS A 170 15.46 -4.34 4.95
N ASP A 171 16.25 -3.28 5.07
CA ASP A 171 16.74 -2.79 6.36
C ASP A 171 15.75 -1.83 7.06
N LYS A 172 14.64 -1.46 6.41
CA LYS A 172 13.67 -0.50 6.95
C LYS A 172 12.59 -1.13 7.81
N ILE A 173 12.14 -2.33 7.48
CA ILE A 173 11.03 -3.00 8.15
C ILE A 173 11.44 -4.43 8.47
N LYS A 174 11.18 -4.84 9.71
CA LYS A 174 11.39 -6.24 10.13
C LYS A 174 10.05 -6.98 10.16
N ASN A 175 10.04 -8.26 9.78
CA ASN A 175 8.85 -9.11 9.86
C ASN A 175 8.33 -9.27 11.30
N GLU A 176 9.19 -9.13 12.31
CA GLU A 176 8.81 -9.08 13.72
C GLU A 176 7.91 -7.88 14.03
N THR A 177 8.23 -6.70 13.47
CA THR A 177 7.39 -5.50 13.60
C THR A 177 6.03 -5.68 12.91
N ILE A 178 6.00 -6.37 11.75
CA ILE A 178 4.75 -6.71 11.06
C ILE A 178 3.91 -7.68 11.92
N LYS A 179 4.55 -8.68 12.54
CA LYS A 179 3.86 -9.61 13.46
C LYS A 179 3.30 -8.90 14.68
N GLU A 180 4.05 -7.94 15.25
CA GLU A 180 3.56 -7.09 16.35
C GLU A 180 2.33 -6.30 15.91
N LEU A 181 2.38 -5.63 14.76
CA LEU A 181 1.24 -4.90 14.19
C LEU A 181 0.04 -5.82 14.02
N ASN A 182 0.22 -6.99 13.41
CA ASN A 182 -0.86 -7.96 13.17
C ASN A 182 -1.49 -8.47 14.49
N GLY A 183 -0.71 -8.67 15.53
CA GLY A 183 -1.22 -8.99 16.86
C GLY A 183 -2.15 -7.91 17.40
N LYS A 184 -1.72 -6.65 17.33
CA LYS A 184 -2.55 -5.51 17.78
C LYS A 184 -3.78 -5.27 16.89
N LEU A 185 -3.69 -5.54 15.57
CA LEU A 185 -4.86 -5.50 14.67
C LEU A 185 -5.90 -6.54 15.03
N LYS A 186 -5.47 -7.76 15.38
CA LYS A 186 -6.36 -8.81 15.87
C LYS A 186 -7.08 -8.38 17.14
N ASP A 187 -6.33 -7.83 18.11
CA ASP A 187 -6.91 -7.38 19.40
C ASP A 187 -7.91 -6.23 19.20
N LEU A 188 -7.55 -5.26 18.36
CA LEU A 188 -8.42 -4.13 18.01
C LEU A 188 -9.70 -4.59 17.29
N SER A 189 -9.57 -5.52 16.34
CA SER A 189 -10.72 -6.09 15.63
C SER A 189 -11.67 -6.79 16.61
N SER A 190 -11.14 -7.59 17.50
CA SER A 190 -11.90 -8.27 18.54
C SER A 190 -12.62 -7.28 19.46
N TYR A 191 -11.93 -6.24 19.90
CA TYR A 191 -12.49 -5.17 20.74
C TYR A 191 -13.68 -4.44 20.09
N LEU A 192 -13.61 -4.22 18.77
CA LEU A 192 -14.65 -3.55 18.00
C LEU A 192 -15.74 -4.49 17.45
N ASN A 193 -15.63 -5.81 17.70
CA ASN A 193 -16.48 -6.88 17.16
C ASN A 193 -16.43 -6.98 15.62
N TYR A 194 -15.24 -6.82 15.05
CA TYR A 194 -14.96 -7.05 13.64
C TYR A 194 -14.18 -8.35 13.43
N THR A 195 -14.29 -8.92 12.23
CA THR A 195 -13.56 -10.14 11.88
C THR A 195 -12.12 -9.81 11.48
N PHE A 196 -11.15 -10.46 12.14
CA PHE A 196 -9.75 -10.43 11.73
C PHE A 196 -9.42 -11.66 10.87
N ILE A 197 -8.88 -11.44 9.66
CA ILE A 197 -8.41 -12.49 8.76
C ILE A 197 -6.89 -12.50 8.81
N ASN A 198 -6.31 -13.57 9.35
CA ASN A 198 -4.87 -13.74 9.44
C ASN A 198 -4.31 -14.35 8.16
N LEU A 199 -4.00 -13.54 7.17
CA LEU A 199 -3.37 -13.96 5.92
C LEU A 199 -1.89 -14.33 6.08
N TYR A 200 -1.21 -13.77 7.09
CA TYR A 200 0.24 -13.85 7.26
C TYR A 200 0.82 -15.27 7.14
N PRO A 201 0.25 -16.32 7.79
CA PRO A 201 0.80 -17.67 7.72
C PRO A 201 0.78 -18.29 6.32
N SER A 202 -0.24 -17.98 5.51
CA SER A 202 -0.38 -18.52 4.15
C SER A 202 0.60 -17.90 3.16
N PHE A 203 1.22 -16.79 3.54
CA PHE A 203 2.23 -16.09 2.74
C PHE A 203 3.65 -16.25 3.26
N GLU A 204 3.81 -16.79 4.49
CA GLU A 204 5.11 -16.90 5.14
C GLU A 204 5.76 -18.25 4.85
N LYS A 205 7.06 -18.20 4.56
CA LYS A 205 7.95 -19.37 4.49
C LYS A 205 9.31 -18.99 5.04
N ASN A 206 9.77 -19.76 6.03
CA ASN A 206 11.07 -19.53 6.69
C ASN A 206 11.21 -18.10 7.26
N GLY A 207 10.15 -17.54 7.84
CA GLY A 207 10.14 -16.22 8.45
C GLY A 207 9.97 -15.06 7.46
N GLN A 208 9.79 -15.32 6.15
CA GLN A 208 9.71 -14.32 5.11
C GLN A 208 8.57 -14.60 4.13
N LEU A 209 8.20 -13.63 3.30
CA LEU A 209 7.27 -13.84 2.19
C LEU A 209 7.84 -14.92 1.24
N ASP A 210 7.03 -15.94 0.94
CA ASP A 210 7.46 -16.98 0.00
C ASP A 210 7.73 -16.36 -1.38
N LYS A 211 8.94 -16.57 -1.91
CA LYS A 211 9.38 -16.10 -3.22
C LYS A 211 8.44 -16.51 -4.36
N LYS A 212 7.72 -17.62 -4.23
CA LYS A 212 6.76 -18.08 -5.24
C LYS A 212 5.51 -17.19 -5.29
N LEU A 213 5.20 -16.52 -4.19
CA LEU A 213 4.01 -15.68 -4.05
C LEU A 213 4.27 -14.20 -4.36
N SER A 214 5.53 -13.83 -4.62
CA SER A 214 5.94 -12.44 -4.89
C SER A 214 6.94 -12.37 -6.04
N TYR A 215 7.08 -11.20 -6.68
CA TYR A 215 8.09 -10.96 -7.70
C TYR A 215 9.14 -9.92 -7.28
N ASP A 216 8.89 -9.13 -6.24
CA ASP A 216 9.81 -8.09 -5.75
C ASP A 216 10.01 -8.10 -4.22
N GLY A 217 9.42 -9.08 -3.53
CA GLY A 217 9.56 -9.26 -2.08
C GLY A 217 8.53 -8.51 -1.22
N ILE A 218 7.61 -7.77 -1.84
CA ILE A 218 6.49 -7.07 -1.18
C ILE A 218 5.18 -7.25 -1.94
N HIS A 219 5.18 -7.07 -3.27
CA HIS A 219 3.98 -7.20 -4.09
C HIS A 219 3.78 -8.65 -4.55
N LEU A 220 2.52 -9.04 -4.64
CA LEU A 220 2.16 -10.42 -4.95
C LEU A 220 2.27 -10.72 -6.44
N SER A 221 2.65 -11.97 -6.73
CA SER A 221 2.48 -12.58 -8.04
C SER A 221 1.02 -13.03 -8.24
N GLY A 222 0.66 -13.45 -9.46
CA GLY A 222 -0.66 -14.05 -9.72
C GLY A 222 -0.95 -15.26 -8.83
N VAL A 223 0.08 -16.08 -8.51
CA VAL A 223 -0.05 -17.18 -7.54
C VAL A 223 -0.37 -16.66 -6.15
N GLY A 224 0.28 -15.56 -5.73
CA GLY A 224 0.00 -14.92 -4.45
C GLY A 224 -1.43 -14.38 -4.35
N TYR A 225 -1.97 -13.78 -5.41
CA TYR A 225 -3.37 -13.34 -5.43
C TYR A 225 -4.35 -14.51 -5.39
N ASN A 226 -4.04 -15.66 -5.99
CA ASN A 226 -4.88 -16.85 -5.86
C ASN A 226 -4.89 -17.38 -4.42
N VAL A 227 -3.75 -17.41 -3.73
CA VAL A 227 -3.70 -17.75 -2.30
C VAL A 227 -4.57 -16.78 -1.49
N TRP A 228 -4.47 -15.48 -1.73
CA TRP A 228 -5.32 -14.48 -1.05
C TRP A 228 -6.80 -14.72 -1.31
N LYS A 229 -7.17 -14.94 -2.58
CA LYS A 229 -8.54 -15.31 -2.96
C LYS A 229 -9.06 -16.50 -2.15
N ASP A 230 -8.28 -17.58 -2.08
CA ASP A 230 -8.70 -18.81 -1.40
C ASP A 230 -8.94 -18.57 0.10
N GLU A 231 -8.06 -17.81 0.76
CA GLU A 231 -8.18 -17.45 2.18
C GLU A 231 -9.44 -16.63 2.50
N ILE A 232 -9.87 -15.75 1.59
CA ILE A 232 -11.02 -14.86 1.85
C ILE A 232 -12.32 -15.31 1.19
N ASN A 233 -12.30 -16.34 0.35
CA ASN A 233 -13.46 -16.78 -0.47
C ASN A 233 -14.71 -17.06 0.37
N GLN A 234 -14.58 -17.68 1.54
CA GLN A 234 -15.70 -17.91 2.45
C GLN A 234 -16.39 -16.61 2.87
N PHE A 235 -15.62 -15.57 3.17
CA PHE A 235 -16.14 -14.26 3.63
C PHE A 235 -16.76 -13.43 2.49
N ILE A 236 -16.35 -13.68 1.26
CA ILE A 236 -16.97 -13.06 0.07
C ILE A 236 -18.36 -13.64 -0.16
N LYS A 237 -18.55 -14.95 0.03
CA LYS A 237 -19.82 -15.65 -0.24
C LYS A 237 -20.88 -15.50 0.85
N GLU A 238 -20.50 -15.14 2.08
CA GLU A 238 -21.44 -14.86 3.18
C GLU A 238 -22.38 -13.68 2.86
#